data_5ad512a285e83342d4ec86e7f40977fe
#
_entry.id   5ad512a285e83342d4ec86e7f40977fe
#
_cell.length_a   1.000
_cell.length_b   1.000
_cell.length_c   1.000
_cell.angle_alpha   90.00
_cell.angle_beta   90.00
_cell.angle_gamma   90.00
#
_symmetry.space_group_name_H-M   'P 1'
#
loop_
_entity.id
_entity.type
_entity.pdbx_description
1 polymer ?
#
loop_
_entity_poly.entity_id
_entity_poly.type
_entity_poly.pdbx_seq_one_letter_code
_entity_poly.pdbx_strand_id
1 'polypeptide(L)'
;MQVGGQEKPISLSDAKTLFPVQAYSQGELSHLGEGKAENRLFELITAPDQSAFASVNKAIQDINGELRRLLGQAVEYWRLEGQRRKIDAQLITTKAGIDSIKQGLGGIGSETQDVLDRHQIVGQTTRWLKRLTDDYIETQGNLLAAFETHLSTSENNLTTTSIPLAEAAQLIAGALREEVTDVSEAFRNVIAASDAFEQKLEGYKEMWQSAQDEHNIEYSVALSQAEKFTADLQRLSFLEQQEVQQQAQRDELTAKMDDLQTCLLEIKRQSGDFAAQQKTLRRLTSESAAKLAHLTNGQARAELLPMDDTSEMVSAISALFSRCNVRAERLEKLADTLKGTDAVAVWWRLLDEVLAAFRWKITGLSATEQRPNLPVLDVAIDTGGLGRFFEMLSVERVSQALTAVARPRVKLMHKQKNGEVDFNQASQGEKATILLNVLMRQTGGPLLLDQPEEDLDNRIIGDIVSAIHAAKSQKQLIFATHNANLVVNGDAELVIDLNAGSINEIGAIDLPTVRDAITQTMEGGKNAFELRRLKYNF
;
A
#
# COMPACT_ATOMS: atom_id res chain seq x y z
N MET A 1 -35.51 -4.04 19.17
CA MET A 1 -34.60 -3.98 20.32
C MET A 1 -35.03 -2.82 21.20
N GLN A 2 -35.13 -3.03 22.51
CA GLN A 2 -35.39 -1.93 23.45
C GLN A 2 -34.06 -1.33 23.88
N VAL A 3 -33.80 -0.08 23.52
CA VAL A 3 -32.67 0.71 24.02
C VAL A 3 -33.24 1.94 24.70
N GLY A 4 -33.05 2.06 26.01
CA GLY A 4 -33.59 3.18 26.79
C GLY A 4 -35.12 3.26 26.82
N GLY A 5 -35.84 2.11 26.74
CA GLY A 5 -37.30 2.02 26.80
C GLY A 5 -38.04 2.30 25.49
N GLN A 6 -37.33 2.54 24.37
CA GLN A 6 -37.92 2.70 23.04
C GLN A 6 -37.55 1.52 22.12
N GLU A 7 -38.53 0.95 21.41
CA GLU A 7 -38.28 0.01 20.34
C GLU A 7 -37.73 0.70 19.11
N LYS A 8 -36.48 0.38 18.73
CA LYS A 8 -35.89 0.82 17.46
C LYS A 8 -35.77 -0.37 16.52
N PRO A 9 -36.25 -0.27 15.27
CA PRO A 9 -35.95 -1.28 14.26
C PRO A 9 -34.45 -1.27 13.98
N ILE A 10 -33.84 -2.45 14.00
CA ILE A 10 -32.39 -2.65 13.72
C ILE A 10 -32.31 -3.49 12.45
N SER A 11 -31.47 -3.08 11.50
CA SER A 11 -31.19 -3.88 10.32
C SER A 11 -30.41 -5.16 10.69
N LEU A 12 -30.48 -6.20 9.86
CA LEU A 12 -29.76 -7.44 10.09
C LEU A 12 -28.23 -7.22 10.14
N SER A 13 -27.71 -6.24 9.40
CA SER A 13 -26.30 -5.83 9.41
C SER A 13 -25.92 -5.15 10.73
N ASP A 14 -26.81 -4.28 11.24
CA ASP A 14 -26.58 -3.61 12.52
C ASP A 14 -26.68 -4.59 13.70
N ALA A 15 -27.59 -5.57 13.60
CA ALA A 15 -27.69 -6.65 14.60
C ALA A 15 -26.41 -7.47 14.69
N LYS A 16 -25.76 -7.80 13.57
CA LYS A 16 -24.47 -8.53 13.55
C LYS A 16 -23.34 -7.73 14.20
N THR A 17 -23.37 -6.40 14.07
CA THR A 17 -22.36 -5.50 14.66
C THR A 17 -22.58 -5.29 16.15
N LEU A 18 -23.86 -5.17 16.57
CA LEU A 18 -24.25 -4.94 17.96
C LEU A 18 -24.23 -6.22 18.82
N PHE A 19 -24.47 -7.37 18.17
CA PHE A 19 -24.48 -8.69 18.81
C PHE A 19 -23.62 -9.65 17.97
N PRO A 20 -22.32 -9.66 18.15
CA PRO A 20 -21.42 -10.57 17.43
C PRO A 20 -21.61 -12.00 17.96
N VAL A 21 -22.69 -12.67 17.55
CA VAL A 21 -22.94 -14.07 17.87
C VAL A 21 -22.04 -14.94 16.99
N GLN A 22 -21.28 -15.82 17.62
CA GLN A 22 -20.53 -16.87 16.94
C GLN A 22 -21.40 -18.12 16.90
N ALA A 23 -21.74 -18.60 15.71
CA ALA A 23 -22.58 -19.82 15.54
C ALA A 23 -21.83 -20.85 14.70
N TYR A 24 -21.87 -22.11 15.13
CA TYR A 24 -21.26 -23.25 14.44
C TYR A 24 -22.27 -24.36 14.33
N SER A 25 -22.51 -24.84 13.11
CA SER A 25 -23.46 -25.90 12.82
C SER A 25 -22.83 -27.28 13.00
N GLN A 26 -23.71 -28.31 13.06
CA GLN A 26 -23.33 -29.72 13.10
C GLN A 26 -22.33 -30.06 11.98
N GLY A 27 -21.27 -30.77 12.30
CA GLY A 27 -20.24 -31.17 11.36
C GLY A 27 -19.30 -30.03 10.88
N GLU A 28 -19.60 -28.76 11.18
CA GLU A 28 -18.77 -27.65 10.75
C GLU A 28 -17.39 -27.70 11.40
N LEU A 29 -17.29 -28.15 12.64
CA LEU A 29 -16.00 -28.30 13.34
C LEU A 29 -15.16 -29.43 12.72
N SER A 30 -15.78 -30.50 12.21
CA SER A 30 -15.04 -31.59 11.53
C SER A 30 -14.69 -31.27 10.09
N HIS A 31 -15.56 -30.58 9.35
CA HIS A 31 -15.27 -30.11 8.00
C HIS A 31 -14.17 -29.02 7.94
N LEU A 32 -13.98 -28.27 9.03
CA LEU A 32 -12.83 -27.38 9.18
C LEU A 32 -11.50 -28.17 9.17
N GLY A 33 -11.52 -29.50 9.37
CA GLY A 33 -10.37 -30.40 9.30
C GLY A 33 -9.88 -30.74 7.89
N GLU A 34 -10.69 -30.52 6.83
CA GLU A 34 -10.35 -30.89 5.46
C GLU A 34 -9.56 -29.76 4.77
N GLY A 35 -8.24 -29.73 4.95
CA GLY A 35 -7.29 -28.89 4.20
C GLY A 35 -7.31 -27.38 4.51
N LYS A 36 -8.24 -26.89 5.33
CA LYS A 36 -8.39 -25.48 5.71
C LYS A 36 -8.40 -25.23 7.23
N ALA A 37 -8.25 -26.27 8.02
CA ALA A 37 -8.31 -26.16 9.49
C ALA A 37 -7.25 -25.24 10.07
N GLU A 38 -6.04 -25.26 9.52
CA GLU A 38 -4.96 -24.34 9.94
C GLU A 38 -5.35 -22.87 9.71
N ASN A 39 -5.89 -22.55 8.53
CA ASN A 39 -6.30 -21.19 8.19
C ASN A 39 -7.43 -20.73 9.12
N ARG A 40 -8.40 -21.62 9.38
CA ARG A 40 -9.51 -21.28 10.26
C ARG A 40 -9.08 -21.11 11.71
N LEU A 41 -8.23 -22.00 12.21
CA LEU A 41 -7.65 -21.83 13.54
C LEU A 41 -6.86 -20.52 13.64
N PHE A 42 -6.10 -20.19 12.60
CA PHE A 42 -5.39 -18.92 12.54
C PHE A 42 -6.33 -17.71 12.52
N GLU A 43 -7.41 -17.75 11.74
CA GLU A 43 -8.45 -16.72 11.74
C GLU A 43 -9.06 -16.54 13.13
N LEU A 44 -9.36 -17.63 13.82
CA LEU A 44 -9.92 -17.60 15.18
C LEU A 44 -8.93 -16.96 16.17
N ILE A 45 -7.64 -17.32 16.10
CA ILE A 45 -6.62 -16.77 16.99
C ILE A 45 -6.43 -15.26 16.76
N THR A 46 -6.55 -14.83 15.51
CA THR A 46 -6.36 -13.41 15.11
C THR A 46 -7.64 -12.58 15.29
N ALA A 47 -8.79 -13.20 15.50
CA ALA A 47 -10.08 -12.50 15.63
C ALA A 47 -10.07 -11.36 16.69
N PRO A 48 -9.47 -11.52 17.88
CA PRO A 48 -9.38 -10.44 18.86
C PRO A 48 -8.58 -9.22 18.37
N ASP A 49 -7.60 -9.44 17.49
CA ASP A 49 -6.71 -8.42 16.94
C ASP A 49 -7.12 -8.02 15.51
N GLN A 50 -8.32 -8.42 15.06
CA GLN A 50 -8.79 -8.24 13.67
C GLN A 50 -8.72 -6.79 13.20
N SER A 51 -9.00 -5.82 14.06
CA SER A 51 -8.91 -4.40 13.73
C SER A 51 -7.46 -3.98 13.43
N ALA A 52 -6.48 -4.51 14.17
CA ALA A 52 -5.06 -4.24 13.94
C ALA A 52 -4.58 -4.88 12.64
N PHE A 53 -4.96 -6.14 12.36
CA PHE A 53 -4.67 -6.80 11.09
C PHE A 53 -5.33 -6.09 9.90
N ALA A 54 -6.59 -5.66 10.04
CA ALA A 54 -7.31 -4.91 9.02
C ALA A 54 -6.64 -3.57 8.74
N SER A 55 -6.20 -2.85 9.78
CA SER A 55 -5.46 -1.59 9.66
C SER A 55 -4.16 -1.76 8.89
N VAL A 56 -3.34 -2.77 9.23
CA VAL A 56 -2.07 -3.06 8.54
C VAL A 56 -2.31 -3.49 7.10
N ASN A 57 -3.28 -4.37 6.85
CA ASN A 57 -3.61 -4.79 5.49
C ASN A 57 -4.13 -3.62 4.64
N LYS A 58 -4.92 -2.73 5.22
CA LYS A 58 -5.37 -1.50 4.56
C LYS A 58 -4.18 -0.59 4.23
N ALA A 59 -3.28 -0.37 5.18
CA ALA A 59 -2.07 0.43 4.96
C ALA A 59 -1.22 -0.16 3.82
N ILE A 60 -1.05 -1.48 3.74
CA ILE A 60 -0.36 -2.16 2.63
C ILE A 60 -1.10 -1.92 1.30
N GLN A 61 -2.43 -1.98 1.29
CA GLN A 61 -3.22 -1.71 0.08
C GLN A 61 -3.10 -0.26 -0.38
N ASP A 62 -3.14 0.69 0.55
CA ASP A 62 -2.99 2.12 0.28
C ASP A 62 -1.58 2.40 -0.30
N ILE A 63 -0.53 1.84 0.30
CA ILE A 63 0.85 1.92 -0.21
C ILE A 63 0.95 1.29 -1.61
N ASN A 64 0.34 0.14 -1.85
CA ASN A 64 0.31 -0.49 -3.16
C ASN A 64 -0.39 0.36 -4.22
N GLY A 65 -1.48 1.04 -3.85
CA GLY A 65 -2.16 2.02 -4.70
C GLY A 65 -1.24 3.18 -5.07
N GLU A 66 -0.54 3.72 -4.08
CA GLU A 66 0.39 4.83 -4.26
C GLU A 66 1.62 4.44 -5.09
N LEU A 67 2.20 3.26 -4.86
CA LEU A 67 3.31 2.74 -5.67
C LEU A 67 2.94 2.62 -7.15
N ARG A 68 1.70 2.19 -7.47
CA ARG A 68 1.21 2.13 -8.85
C ARG A 68 1.10 3.51 -9.48
N ARG A 69 0.57 4.48 -8.74
CA ARG A 69 0.45 5.86 -9.18
C ARG A 69 1.83 6.48 -9.46
N LEU A 70 2.75 6.30 -8.51
CA LEU A 70 4.13 6.79 -8.60
C LEU A 70 4.90 6.12 -9.74
N LEU A 71 4.69 4.83 -10.00
CA LEU A 71 5.28 4.17 -11.17
C LEU A 71 4.81 4.81 -12.47
N GLY A 72 3.52 5.17 -12.57
CA GLY A 72 3.00 5.92 -13.72
C GLY A 72 3.72 7.24 -13.93
N GLN A 73 3.93 8.01 -12.86
CA GLN A 73 4.69 9.27 -12.90
C GLN A 73 6.17 9.06 -13.26
N ALA A 74 6.81 8.01 -12.71
CA ALA A 74 8.19 7.67 -13.06
C ALA A 74 8.34 7.29 -14.54
N VAL A 75 7.38 6.57 -15.10
CA VAL A 75 7.37 6.24 -16.53
C VAL A 75 7.28 7.50 -17.39
N GLU A 76 6.43 8.45 -17.02
CA GLU A 76 6.32 9.71 -17.74
C GLU A 76 7.61 10.54 -17.60
N TYR A 77 8.17 10.65 -16.39
CA TYR A 77 9.47 11.28 -16.16
C TYR A 77 10.56 10.67 -17.06
N TRP A 78 10.65 9.35 -17.17
CA TRP A 78 11.65 8.68 -18.01
C TRP A 78 11.41 8.89 -19.50
N ARG A 79 10.15 8.99 -19.95
CA ARG A 79 9.83 9.34 -21.34
C ARG A 79 10.33 10.76 -21.67
N LEU A 80 10.03 11.71 -20.80
CA LEU A 80 10.49 13.08 -20.94
C LEU A 80 12.03 13.14 -20.91
N GLU A 81 12.67 12.40 -20.02
CA GLU A 81 14.14 12.27 -19.96
C GLU A 81 14.69 11.75 -21.30
N GLY A 82 14.11 10.73 -21.86
CA GLY A 82 14.51 10.19 -23.17
C GLY A 82 14.32 11.19 -24.32
N GLN A 83 13.23 11.97 -24.31
CA GLN A 83 13.00 13.03 -25.28
C GLN A 83 14.02 14.15 -25.14
N ARG A 84 14.26 14.62 -23.89
CA ARG A 84 15.26 15.67 -23.60
C ARG A 84 16.66 15.27 -24.09
N ARG A 85 17.09 14.02 -23.85
CA ARG A 85 18.38 13.52 -24.31
C ARG A 85 18.51 13.54 -25.85
N LYS A 86 17.42 13.25 -26.58
CA LYS A 86 17.43 13.36 -28.05
C LYS A 86 17.62 14.82 -28.49
N ILE A 87 16.95 15.74 -27.85
CA ILE A 87 17.11 17.18 -28.11
C ILE A 87 18.52 17.64 -27.75
N ASP A 88 19.09 17.21 -26.62
CA ASP A 88 20.46 17.51 -26.21
C ASP A 88 21.47 17.02 -27.28
N ALA A 89 21.31 15.83 -27.82
CA ALA A 89 22.15 15.32 -28.91
C ALA A 89 21.98 16.12 -30.21
N GLN A 90 20.77 16.53 -30.55
CA GLN A 90 20.51 17.41 -31.69
C GLN A 90 21.16 18.79 -31.50
N LEU A 91 21.05 19.37 -30.29
CA LEU A 91 21.69 20.64 -29.95
C LEU A 91 23.21 20.58 -30.13
N ILE A 92 23.84 19.49 -29.68
CA ILE A 92 25.31 19.30 -29.88
C ILE A 92 25.65 19.31 -31.37
N THR A 93 24.87 18.59 -32.19
CA THR A 93 25.10 18.55 -33.66
C THR A 93 24.85 19.89 -34.31
N THR A 94 23.79 20.59 -33.93
CA THR A 94 23.46 21.93 -34.45
C THR A 94 24.55 22.95 -34.09
N LYS A 95 25.02 22.96 -32.83
CA LYS A 95 26.12 23.82 -32.38
C LYS A 95 27.41 23.55 -33.13
N ALA A 96 27.80 22.28 -33.29
CA ALA A 96 28.97 21.92 -34.09
C ALA A 96 28.88 22.40 -35.54
N GLY A 97 27.65 22.34 -36.13
CA GLY A 97 27.39 22.89 -37.46
C GLY A 97 27.55 24.40 -37.52
N ILE A 98 27.06 25.13 -36.54
CA ILE A 98 27.20 26.58 -36.38
C ILE A 98 28.70 26.95 -36.27
N ASP A 99 29.42 26.27 -35.38
CA ASP A 99 30.86 26.53 -35.17
C ASP A 99 31.68 26.27 -36.44
N SER A 100 31.37 25.19 -37.17
CA SER A 100 32.03 24.86 -38.43
C SER A 100 31.82 25.94 -39.50
N ILE A 101 30.59 26.47 -39.63
CA ILE A 101 30.30 27.56 -40.56
C ILE A 101 31.01 28.83 -40.13
N LYS A 102 30.99 29.19 -38.85
CA LYS A 102 31.70 30.36 -38.31
C LYS A 102 33.20 30.30 -38.56
N GLN A 103 33.83 29.14 -38.42
CA GLN A 103 35.24 28.94 -38.78
C GLN A 103 35.49 29.15 -40.29
N GLY A 104 34.58 28.69 -41.15
CA GLY A 104 34.64 28.90 -42.60
C GLY A 104 34.49 30.37 -43.01
N LEU A 105 33.77 31.15 -42.21
CA LEU A 105 33.59 32.61 -42.44
C LEU A 105 34.80 33.47 -42.02
N GLY A 106 35.90 32.88 -41.56
CA GLY A 106 37.11 33.59 -41.09
C GLY A 106 37.81 34.51 -42.13
N GLY A 107 37.27 34.65 -43.35
CA GLY A 107 37.68 35.61 -44.37
C GLY A 107 36.88 36.92 -44.36
N ILE A 108 35.92 37.08 -43.46
CA ILE A 108 35.11 38.29 -43.27
C ILE A 108 35.89 39.29 -42.39
N GLY A 109 35.78 40.59 -42.66
CA GLY A 109 36.47 41.63 -41.84
C GLY A 109 36.12 41.51 -40.36
N SER A 110 37.07 41.80 -39.47
CA SER A 110 36.95 41.61 -38.03
C SER A 110 35.72 42.30 -37.41
N GLU A 111 35.37 43.49 -37.88
CA GLU A 111 34.17 44.23 -37.39
C GLU A 111 32.87 43.51 -37.71
N THR A 112 32.75 42.96 -38.92
CA THR A 112 31.57 42.19 -39.35
C THR A 112 31.48 40.88 -38.56
N GLN A 113 32.62 40.22 -38.32
CA GLN A 113 32.70 39.02 -37.52
C GLN A 113 32.26 39.28 -36.07
N ASP A 114 32.70 40.39 -35.47
CA ASP A 114 32.31 40.77 -34.10
C ASP A 114 30.81 41.03 -33.95
N VAL A 115 30.14 41.58 -34.97
CA VAL A 115 28.68 41.77 -34.97
C VAL A 115 27.96 40.45 -35.07
N LEU A 116 28.46 39.50 -35.93
CA LEU A 116 27.87 38.16 -36.07
C LEU A 116 27.99 37.37 -34.76
N ASP A 117 29.16 37.43 -34.09
CA ASP A 117 29.37 36.71 -32.82
C ASP A 117 28.55 37.31 -31.68
N ARG A 118 28.42 38.64 -31.61
CA ARG A 118 27.54 39.33 -30.66
C ARG A 118 26.07 38.93 -30.84
N HIS A 119 25.59 38.66 -32.06
CA HIS A 119 24.21 38.29 -32.31
C HIS A 119 23.82 37.00 -31.58
N GLN A 120 24.71 36.00 -31.53
CA GLN A 120 24.48 34.78 -30.77
C GLN A 120 24.40 35.06 -29.26
N ILE A 121 25.28 35.90 -28.73
CA ILE A 121 25.27 36.27 -27.31
C ILE A 121 23.98 37.01 -26.96
N VAL A 122 23.54 37.96 -27.79
CA VAL A 122 22.27 38.69 -27.63
C VAL A 122 21.10 37.73 -27.60
N GLY A 123 21.05 36.77 -28.52
CA GLY A 123 20.00 35.76 -28.54
C GLY A 123 19.99 34.83 -27.29
N GLN A 124 21.18 34.46 -26.80
CA GLN A 124 21.31 33.68 -25.56
C GLN A 124 20.86 34.47 -24.33
N THR A 125 21.28 35.74 -24.25
CA THR A 125 20.92 36.64 -23.14
C THR A 125 19.40 36.91 -23.11
N THR A 126 18.77 37.12 -24.26
CA THR A 126 17.32 37.32 -24.38
C THR A 126 16.57 36.11 -23.84
N ARG A 127 17.00 34.90 -24.21
CA ARG A 127 16.39 33.66 -23.72
C ARG A 127 16.56 33.47 -22.20
N TRP A 128 17.76 33.76 -21.70
CA TRP A 128 18.05 33.70 -20.27
C TRP A 128 17.19 34.67 -19.47
N LEU A 129 17.09 35.94 -19.95
CA LEU A 129 16.25 36.97 -19.31
C LEU A 129 14.77 36.57 -19.32
N LYS A 130 14.28 36.06 -20.46
CA LYS A 130 12.89 35.57 -20.54
C LYS A 130 12.62 34.47 -19.53
N ARG A 131 13.48 33.45 -19.47
CA ARG A 131 13.31 32.35 -18.50
C ARG A 131 13.32 32.88 -17.07
N LEU A 132 14.31 33.68 -16.71
CA LEU A 132 14.43 34.25 -15.37
C LEU A 132 13.17 35.02 -14.96
N THR A 133 12.57 35.72 -15.93
CA THR A 133 11.33 36.48 -15.71
C THR A 133 10.12 35.60 -15.58
N ASP A 134 9.99 34.61 -16.47
CA ASP A 134 8.88 33.67 -16.47
C ASP A 134 8.87 32.82 -15.16
N ASP A 135 10.03 32.29 -14.75
CA ASP A 135 10.23 31.54 -13.50
C ASP A 135 9.88 32.39 -12.26
N TYR A 136 10.26 33.68 -12.28
CA TYR A 136 9.93 34.59 -11.18
C TYR A 136 8.41 34.83 -11.08
N ILE A 137 7.75 35.14 -12.20
CA ILE A 137 6.30 35.42 -12.25
C ILE A 137 5.52 34.16 -11.81
N GLU A 138 5.91 32.98 -12.28
CA GLU A 138 5.27 31.73 -11.91
C GLU A 138 5.41 31.43 -10.42
N THR A 139 6.63 31.55 -9.89
CA THR A 139 6.90 31.33 -8.46
C THR A 139 6.12 32.29 -7.58
N GLN A 140 6.05 33.56 -7.98
CA GLN A 140 5.29 34.59 -7.30
C GLN A 140 3.78 34.27 -7.33
N GLY A 141 3.23 33.92 -8.50
CA GLY A 141 1.82 33.56 -8.66
C GLY A 141 1.42 32.38 -7.79
N ASN A 142 2.25 31.34 -7.74
CA ASN A 142 2.03 30.17 -6.89
C ASN A 142 2.05 30.53 -5.40
N LEU A 143 2.96 31.39 -4.97
CA LEU A 143 3.05 31.85 -3.59
C LEU A 143 1.82 32.68 -3.18
N LEU A 144 1.37 33.58 -4.07
CA LEU A 144 0.19 34.40 -3.86
C LEU A 144 -1.08 33.53 -3.74
N ALA A 145 -1.29 32.58 -4.66
CA ALA A 145 -2.43 31.68 -4.67
C ALA A 145 -2.48 30.77 -3.42
N ALA A 146 -1.34 30.23 -2.99
CA ALA A 146 -1.24 29.43 -1.77
C ALA A 146 -1.63 30.26 -0.53
N PHE A 147 -1.23 31.50 -0.49
CA PHE A 147 -1.49 32.40 0.63
C PHE A 147 -2.95 32.85 0.68
N GLU A 148 -3.57 33.21 -0.45
CA GLU A 148 -4.99 33.53 -0.55
C GLU A 148 -5.86 32.37 -0.06
N THR A 149 -5.48 31.13 -0.43
CA THR A 149 -6.16 29.91 0.03
C THR A 149 -6.05 29.77 1.56
N HIS A 150 -4.89 30.04 2.13
CA HIS A 150 -4.67 29.97 3.58
C HIS A 150 -5.45 31.03 4.34
N LEU A 151 -5.47 32.28 3.87
CA LEU A 151 -6.22 33.36 4.48
C LEU A 151 -7.73 33.11 4.45
N SER A 152 -8.29 32.74 3.29
CA SER A 152 -9.71 32.48 3.14
C SER A 152 -10.18 31.34 4.05
N THR A 153 -9.35 30.31 4.23
CA THR A 153 -9.62 29.19 5.16
C THR A 153 -9.59 29.66 6.61
N SER A 154 -8.62 30.50 6.98
CA SER A 154 -8.47 31.02 8.34
C SER A 154 -9.59 31.98 8.71
N GLU A 155 -9.99 32.89 7.82
CA GLU A 155 -11.11 33.81 8.02
C GLU A 155 -12.44 33.06 8.15
N ASN A 156 -12.71 32.06 7.31
CA ASN A 156 -13.91 31.23 7.39
C ASN A 156 -14.00 30.46 8.70
N ASN A 157 -12.90 29.92 9.20
CA ASN A 157 -12.84 29.18 10.46
C ASN A 157 -13.07 30.09 11.67
N LEU A 158 -12.69 31.38 11.60
CA LEU A 158 -12.88 32.36 12.68
C LEU A 158 -14.29 32.97 12.73
N THR A 159 -15.05 32.89 11.62
CA THR A 159 -16.40 33.47 11.54
C THR A 159 -17.52 32.52 11.96
N THR A 160 -17.27 31.20 12.07
CA THR A 160 -18.30 30.16 12.21
C THR A 160 -18.70 29.82 13.65
N THR A 161 -18.28 30.55 14.69
CA THR A 161 -18.58 30.20 16.09
C THR A 161 -19.77 30.97 16.66
N SER A 162 -20.95 30.37 16.60
CA SER A 162 -22.15 30.77 17.38
C SER A 162 -22.23 30.11 18.78
N ILE A 163 -21.16 29.46 19.25
CA ILE A 163 -21.13 28.76 20.54
C ILE A 163 -20.65 29.73 21.64
N PRO A 164 -21.32 29.82 22.79
CA PRO A 164 -20.83 30.60 23.92
C PRO A 164 -19.50 29.98 24.40
N LEU A 165 -18.42 30.69 24.14
CA LEU A 165 -17.08 30.27 24.47
C LEU A 165 -16.76 30.60 25.94
N ALA A 166 -16.12 29.68 26.65
CA ALA A 166 -15.51 29.99 27.96
C ALA A 166 -14.49 31.13 27.77
N GLU A 167 -14.27 31.93 28.84
CA GLU A 167 -13.41 33.12 28.81
C GLU A 167 -12.03 32.88 28.19
N ALA A 168 -11.39 31.73 28.51
CA ALA A 168 -10.12 31.34 27.92
C ALA A 168 -10.21 31.10 26.39
N ALA A 169 -11.30 30.53 25.90
CA ALA A 169 -11.49 30.30 24.47
C ALA A 169 -11.77 31.62 23.71
N GLN A 170 -12.40 32.60 24.35
CA GLN A 170 -12.58 33.96 23.79
C GLN A 170 -11.23 34.69 23.66
N LEU A 171 -10.33 34.54 24.64
CA LEU A 171 -8.98 35.12 24.58
C LEU A 171 -8.15 34.48 23.45
N ILE A 172 -8.21 33.16 23.30
CA ILE A 172 -7.53 32.45 22.19
C ILE A 172 -8.08 32.91 20.83
N ALA A 173 -9.41 32.98 20.70
CA ALA A 173 -10.04 33.43 19.45
C ALA A 173 -9.73 34.91 19.13
N GLY A 174 -9.59 35.75 20.16
CA GLY A 174 -9.16 37.14 20.03
C GLY A 174 -7.72 37.24 19.50
N ALA A 175 -6.78 36.53 20.14
CA ALA A 175 -5.38 36.49 19.74
C ALA A 175 -5.20 35.94 18.32
N LEU A 176 -5.95 34.89 17.94
CA LEU A 176 -5.90 34.34 16.58
C LEU A 176 -6.44 35.32 15.53
N ARG A 177 -7.48 36.11 15.86
CA ARG A 177 -7.98 37.16 14.95
C ARG A 177 -6.97 38.28 14.75
N GLU A 178 -6.29 38.69 15.81
CA GLU A 178 -5.23 39.70 15.75
C GLU A 178 -4.08 39.20 14.87
N GLU A 179 -3.61 37.98 15.10
CA GLU A 179 -2.55 37.33 14.27
C GLU A 179 -2.95 37.24 12.80
N VAL A 180 -4.17 36.81 12.48
CA VAL A 180 -4.68 36.72 11.10
C VAL A 180 -4.73 38.12 10.46
N THR A 181 -5.07 39.15 11.23
CA THR A 181 -5.11 40.54 10.75
C THR A 181 -3.71 41.05 10.43
N ASP A 182 -2.75 40.81 11.32
CA ASP A 182 -1.34 41.23 11.14
C ASP A 182 -0.69 40.51 9.96
N VAL A 183 -0.94 39.21 9.83
CA VAL A 183 -0.47 38.41 8.67
C VAL A 183 -1.11 38.91 7.36
N SER A 184 -2.41 39.28 7.37
CA SER A 184 -3.10 39.81 6.20
C SER A 184 -2.56 41.18 5.78
N GLU A 185 -2.16 42.03 6.74
CA GLU A 185 -1.53 43.33 6.47
C GLU A 185 -0.12 43.16 5.89
N ALA A 186 0.69 42.29 6.52
CA ALA A 186 2.02 41.97 6.00
C ALA A 186 1.97 41.45 4.56
N PHE A 187 0.98 40.65 4.25
CA PHE A 187 0.81 40.10 2.92
C PHE A 187 0.36 41.15 1.88
N ARG A 188 -0.53 42.07 2.24
CA ARG A 188 -0.85 43.22 1.36
C ARG A 188 0.37 44.04 1.01
N ASN A 189 1.31 44.21 1.96
CA ASN A 189 2.58 44.87 1.72
C ASN A 189 3.48 44.08 0.74
N VAL A 190 3.47 42.76 0.83
CA VAL A 190 4.17 41.89 -0.13
C VAL A 190 3.57 42.02 -1.53
N ILE A 191 2.25 41.99 -1.66
CA ILE A 191 1.57 42.21 -2.95
C ILE A 191 1.97 43.56 -3.55
N ALA A 192 1.87 44.64 -2.78
CA ALA A 192 2.21 45.98 -3.25
C ALA A 192 3.69 46.09 -3.69
N ALA A 193 4.61 45.45 -2.96
CA ALA A 193 6.01 45.39 -3.34
C ALA A 193 6.22 44.58 -4.63
N SER A 194 5.48 43.53 -4.82
CA SER A 194 5.49 42.69 -6.01
C SER A 194 5.01 43.43 -7.24
N ASP A 195 3.85 44.12 -7.15
CA ASP A 195 3.30 44.94 -8.23
C ASP A 195 4.28 46.05 -8.64
N ALA A 196 4.91 46.69 -7.65
CA ALA A 196 5.94 47.72 -7.92
C ALA A 196 7.19 47.15 -8.61
N PHE A 197 7.55 45.89 -8.30
CA PHE A 197 8.65 45.21 -8.99
C PHE A 197 8.27 44.85 -10.42
N GLU A 198 7.06 44.34 -10.67
CA GLU A 198 6.57 44.03 -12.01
C GLU A 198 6.60 45.25 -12.93
N GLN A 199 6.16 46.42 -12.44
CA GLN A 199 6.26 47.68 -13.20
C GLN A 199 7.69 48.04 -13.56
N LYS A 200 8.64 47.86 -12.63
CA LYS A 200 10.07 48.10 -12.92
C LYS A 200 10.61 47.09 -13.92
N LEU A 201 10.22 45.84 -13.79
CA LEU A 201 10.65 44.78 -14.68
C LEU A 201 10.22 45.04 -16.12
N GLU A 202 8.99 45.53 -16.31
CA GLU A 202 8.47 45.88 -17.63
C GLU A 202 9.30 47.01 -18.27
N GLY A 203 9.62 48.04 -17.51
CA GLY A 203 10.54 49.09 -17.99
C GLY A 203 11.93 48.56 -18.39
N TYR A 204 12.47 47.59 -17.67
CA TYR A 204 13.76 46.96 -18.05
C TYR A 204 13.61 46.06 -19.29
N LYS A 205 12.48 45.41 -19.48
CA LYS A 205 12.17 44.65 -20.72
C LYS A 205 12.14 45.58 -21.94
N GLU A 206 11.48 46.72 -21.84
CA GLU A 206 11.46 47.75 -22.92
C GLU A 206 12.86 48.23 -23.27
N MET A 207 13.68 48.51 -22.26
CA MET A 207 15.10 48.92 -22.50
C MET A 207 15.89 47.83 -23.21
N TRP A 208 15.71 46.55 -22.79
CA TRP A 208 16.40 45.44 -23.45
C TRP A 208 15.90 45.25 -24.89
N GLN A 209 14.60 45.37 -25.15
CA GLN A 209 14.00 45.27 -26.47
C GLN A 209 14.60 46.36 -27.40
N SER A 210 14.71 47.59 -26.93
CA SER A 210 15.31 48.68 -27.70
C SER A 210 16.78 48.40 -28.08
N ALA A 211 17.56 47.90 -27.11
CA ALA A 211 18.96 47.51 -27.38
C ALA A 211 19.08 46.34 -28.37
N GLN A 212 18.14 45.42 -28.31
CA GLN A 212 18.05 44.28 -29.23
C GLN A 212 17.69 44.72 -30.64
N ASP A 213 16.77 45.66 -30.79
CA ASP A 213 16.37 46.19 -32.08
C ASP A 213 17.51 46.97 -32.75
N GLU A 214 18.27 47.76 -31.99
CA GLU A 214 19.49 48.43 -32.46
C GLU A 214 20.53 47.43 -32.96
N HIS A 215 20.80 46.38 -32.19
CA HIS A 215 21.72 45.32 -32.60
C HIS A 215 21.24 44.56 -33.85
N ASN A 216 19.93 44.34 -34.01
CA ASN A 216 19.38 43.69 -35.19
C ASN A 216 19.60 44.49 -36.49
N ILE A 217 19.59 45.84 -36.38
CA ILE A 217 19.95 46.73 -37.49
C ILE A 217 21.42 46.56 -37.86
N GLU A 218 22.32 46.59 -36.87
CA GLU A 218 23.76 46.37 -37.09
C GLU A 218 24.02 45.01 -37.74
N TYR A 219 23.35 43.97 -37.26
CA TYR A 219 23.45 42.62 -37.79
C TYR A 219 22.96 42.52 -39.23
N SER A 220 21.89 43.20 -39.62
CA SER A 220 21.42 43.25 -41.00
C SER A 220 22.39 43.89 -41.96
N VAL A 221 23.08 44.95 -41.51
CA VAL A 221 24.14 45.60 -42.28
C VAL A 221 25.37 44.71 -42.46
N ALA A 222 25.78 44.03 -41.38
CA ALA A 222 26.90 43.08 -41.42
C ALA A 222 26.59 41.91 -42.38
N LEU A 223 25.39 41.40 -42.42
CA LEU A 223 24.93 40.39 -43.37
C LEU A 223 25.04 40.87 -44.84
N SER A 224 24.67 42.12 -45.12
CA SER A 224 24.70 42.67 -46.47
C SER A 224 26.12 42.86 -47.01
N GLN A 225 27.11 43.12 -46.13
CA GLN A 225 28.53 43.25 -46.50
C GLN A 225 29.20 41.93 -46.84
N ALA A 226 28.60 40.83 -46.46
CA ALA A 226 29.15 39.49 -46.63
C ALA A 226 28.60 38.75 -47.89
N GLU A 227 28.28 39.46 -48.98
CA GLU A 227 27.62 38.91 -50.21
C GLU A 227 28.27 37.64 -50.76
N LYS A 228 29.59 37.44 -50.64
CA LYS A 228 30.29 36.23 -51.12
C LYS A 228 29.99 34.98 -50.29
N PHE A 229 29.42 35.13 -49.11
CA PHE A 229 29.11 34.04 -48.16
C PHE A 229 27.61 33.83 -47.97
N THR A 230 26.78 34.31 -48.90
CA THR A 230 25.32 34.32 -48.79
C THR A 230 24.74 32.94 -48.42
N ALA A 231 25.24 31.85 -49.03
CA ALA A 231 24.77 30.50 -48.77
C ALA A 231 25.13 30.02 -47.34
N ASP A 232 26.35 30.33 -46.87
CA ASP A 232 26.81 29.95 -45.53
C ASP A 232 26.08 30.76 -44.44
N LEU A 233 25.82 32.05 -44.70
CA LEU A 233 25.03 32.89 -43.82
C LEU A 233 23.55 32.48 -43.72
N GLN A 234 22.95 32.10 -44.84
CA GLN A 234 21.59 31.53 -44.83
C GLN A 234 21.54 30.22 -44.03
N ARG A 235 22.55 29.38 -44.21
CA ARG A 235 22.66 28.13 -43.46
C ARG A 235 22.91 28.37 -41.97
N LEU A 236 23.75 29.38 -41.64
CA LEU A 236 23.98 29.79 -40.26
C LEU A 236 22.69 30.27 -39.59
N SER A 237 21.96 31.18 -40.24
CA SER A 237 20.67 31.69 -39.75
C SER A 237 19.65 30.54 -39.53
N PHE A 238 19.57 29.58 -40.44
CA PHE A 238 18.72 28.41 -40.28
C PHE A 238 19.12 27.56 -39.07
N LEU A 239 20.42 27.28 -38.90
CA LEU A 239 20.90 26.49 -37.75
C LEU A 239 20.72 27.23 -36.43
N GLU A 240 20.91 28.54 -36.39
CA GLU A 240 20.65 29.36 -35.20
C GLU A 240 19.15 29.37 -34.82
N GLN A 241 18.25 29.48 -35.79
CA GLN A 241 16.79 29.30 -35.53
C GLN A 241 16.47 27.90 -35.02
N GLN A 242 17.10 26.89 -35.59
CA GLN A 242 16.94 25.51 -35.15
C GLN A 242 17.45 25.31 -33.70
N GLU A 243 18.62 25.90 -33.36
CA GLU A 243 19.16 25.91 -31.99
C GLU A 243 18.17 26.54 -31.01
N VAL A 244 17.60 27.69 -31.37
CA VAL A 244 16.59 28.38 -30.53
C VAL A 244 15.38 27.49 -30.28
N GLN A 245 14.86 26.86 -31.33
CA GLN A 245 13.69 26.00 -31.25
C GLN A 245 13.98 24.74 -30.39
N GLN A 246 15.14 24.11 -30.60
CA GLN A 246 15.59 22.96 -29.84
C GLN A 246 15.79 23.31 -28.36
N GLN A 247 16.37 24.48 -28.07
CA GLN A 247 16.56 24.94 -26.70
C GLN A 247 15.23 25.19 -26.00
N ALA A 248 14.26 25.82 -26.68
CA ALA A 248 12.93 26.02 -26.13
C ALA A 248 12.21 24.68 -25.81
N GLN A 249 12.31 23.71 -26.75
CA GLN A 249 11.76 22.36 -26.51
C GLN A 249 12.44 21.67 -25.33
N ARG A 250 13.77 21.78 -25.21
CA ARG A 250 14.52 21.22 -24.07
C ARG A 250 14.07 21.82 -22.74
N ASP A 251 13.85 23.13 -22.72
CA ASP A 251 13.43 23.84 -21.51
C ASP A 251 12.01 23.47 -21.11
N GLU A 252 11.08 23.37 -22.06
CA GLU A 252 9.72 22.87 -21.82
C GLU A 252 9.72 21.45 -21.23
N LEU A 253 10.56 20.54 -21.81
CA LEU A 253 10.69 19.19 -21.28
C LEU A 253 11.27 19.19 -19.86
N THR A 254 12.22 20.07 -19.58
CA THR A 254 12.84 20.19 -18.25
C THR A 254 11.82 20.64 -17.21
N ALA A 255 11.02 21.67 -17.52
CA ALA A 255 9.95 22.14 -16.64
C ALA A 255 8.95 21.01 -16.31
N LYS A 256 8.48 20.26 -17.33
CA LYS A 256 7.61 19.09 -17.11
C LYS A 256 8.25 17.99 -16.27
N MET A 257 9.57 17.84 -16.35
CA MET A 257 10.31 16.86 -15.53
C MET A 257 10.45 17.31 -14.08
N ASP A 258 10.56 18.59 -13.81
CA ASP A 258 10.72 19.13 -12.45
C ASP A 258 9.52 18.81 -11.57
N ASP A 259 8.31 18.85 -12.12
CA ASP A 259 7.06 18.44 -11.44
C ASP A 259 7.07 16.96 -11.04
N LEU A 260 7.79 16.13 -11.76
CA LEU A 260 7.78 14.67 -11.60
C LEU A 260 9.03 14.12 -10.89
N GLN A 261 10.08 14.94 -10.68
CA GLN A 261 11.38 14.44 -10.17
C GLN A 261 11.30 13.81 -8.78
N THR A 262 10.33 14.24 -7.96
CA THR A 262 10.14 13.73 -6.60
C THR A 262 9.58 12.31 -6.56
N CYS A 263 8.97 11.84 -7.67
CA CYS A 263 8.31 10.53 -7.72
C CYS A 263 9.26 9.36 -7.41
N LEU A 264 10.53 9.44 -7.83
CA LEU A 264 11.52 8.40 -7.59
C LEU A 264 11.93 8.31 -6.10
N LEU A 265 12.09 9.47 -5.45
CA LEU A 265 12.35 9.53 -4.00
C LEU A 265 11.16 9.00 -3.22
N GLU A 266 9.95 9.33 -3.67
CA GLU A 266 8.72 8.89 -3.04
C GLU A 266 8.50 7.37 -3.21
N ILE A 267 8.83 6.77 -4.36
CA ILE A 267 8.84 5.30 -4.53
C ILE A 267 9.75 4.66 -3.47
N LYS A 268 10.95 5.21 -3.26
CA LYS A 268 11.88 4.70 -2.26
C LYS A 268 11.34 4.85 -0.83
N ARG A 269 10.67 5.95 -0.52
CA ARG A 269 10.02 6.17 0.77
C ARG A 269 8.89 5.15 0.98
N GLN A 270 7.99 5.01 0.00
CA GLN A 270 6.88 4.06 0.06
C GLN A 270 7.36 2.60 0.18
N SER A 271 8.48 2.25 -0.43
CA SER A 271 9.08 0.92 -0.25
C SER A 271 9.56 0.68 1.18
N GLY A 272 10.08 1.70 1.85
CA GLY A 272 10.43 1.66 3.26
C GLY A 272 9.21 1.49 4.17
N ASP A 273 8.15 2.26 3.91
CA ASP A 273 6.88 2.18 4.62
C ASP A 273 6.22 0.79 4.43
N PHE A 274 6.27 0.25 3.22
CA PHE A 274 5.82 -1.10 2.92
C PHE A 274 6.55 -2.16 3.76
N ALA A 275 7.88 -2.10 3.80
CA ALA A 275 8.70 -3.03 4.60
C ALA A 275 8.38 -2.91 6.12
N ALA A 276 8.11 -1.69 6.61
CA ALA A 276 7.69 -1.46 7.99
C ALA A 276 6.33 -2.09 8.29
N GLN A 277 5.36 -1.99 7.36
CA GLN A 277 4.06 -2.63 7.51
C GLN A 277 4.16 -4.16 7.48
N GLN A 278 5.00 -4.73 6.62
CA GLN A 278 5.25 -6.17 6.62
C GLN A 278 5.87 -6.65 7.94
N LYS A 279 6.82 -5.91 8.50
CA LYS A 279 7.37 -6.20 9.83
C LYS A 279 6.31 -6.15 10.92
N THR A 280 5.39 -5.18 10.85
CA THR A 280 4.26 -5.06 11.77
C THR A 280 3.31 -6.25 11.64
N LEU A 281 2.98 -6.66 10.41
CA LEU A 281 2.16 -7.84 10.15
C LEU A 281 2.79 -9.10 10.74
N ARG A 282 4.10 -9.29 10.55
CA ARG A 282 4.84 -10.42 11.12
C ARG A 282 4.83 -10.41 12.65
N ARG A 283 5.00 -9.23 13.28
CA ARG A 283 4.91 -9.08 14.74
C ARG A 283 3.52 -9.44 15.26
N LEU A 284 2.46 -8.89 14.66
CA LEU A 284 1.07 -9.21 15.04
C LEU A 284 0.78 -10.71 14.89
N THR A 285 1.24 -11.31 13.81
CA THR A 285 1.11 -12.77 13.59
C THR A 285 1.83 -13.56 14.68
N SER A 286 3.04 -13.15 15.08
CA SER A 286 3.80 -13.80 16.16
C SER A 286 3.10 -13.67 17.51
N GLU A 287 2.58 -12.48 17.83
CA GLU A 287 1.86 -12.22 19.08
C GLU A 287 0.56 -13.04 19.16
N SER A 288 -0.19 -13.12 18.06
CA SER A 288 -1.41 -13.93 17.99
C SER A 288 -1.09 -15.44 18.06
N ALA A 289 -0.01 -15.89 17.39
CA ALA A 289 0.44 -17.27 17.46
C ALA A 289 0.81 -17.68 18.90
N ALA A 290 1.47 -16.81 19.65
CA ALA A 290 1.84 -17.09 21.04
C ALA A 290 0.62 -17.25 21.96
N LYS A 291 -0.54 -16.65 21.66
CA LYS A 291 -1.76 -16.79 22.44
C LYS A 291 -2.39 -18.19 22.36
N LEU A 292 -2.13 -18.96 21.28
CA LEU A 292 -2.76 -20.25 21.06
C LEU A 292 -2.48 -21.25 22.17
N ALA A 293 -1.25 -21.35 22.64
CA ALA A 293 -0.89 -22.26 23.72
C ALA A 293 -1.68 -21.98 25.00
N HIS A 294 -1.90 -20.70 25.30
CA HIS A 294 -2.72 -20.29 26.44
C HIS A 294 -4.20 -20.63 26.23
N LEU A 295 -4.75 -20.35 25.05
CA LEU A 295 -6.16 -20.61 24.71
C LEU A 295 -6.50 -22.11 24.70
N THR A 296 -5.52 -22.99 24.47
CA THR A 296 -5.73 -24.43 24.36
C THR A 296 -5.20 -25.22 25.58
N ASN A 297 -4.83 -24.57 26.70
CA ASN A 297 -4.16 -25.22 27.83
C ASN A 297 -2.91 -26.00 27.43
N GLY A 298 -2.17 -25.54 26.41
CA GLY A 298 -0.99 -26.20 25.91
C GLY A 298 -1.25 -27.46 25.07
N GLN A 299 -2.52 -27.72 24.69
CA GLN A 299 -2.87 -28.82 23.76
C GLN A 299 -2.44 -28.51 22.33
N ALA A 300 -2.42 -27.25 21.96
CA ALA A 300 -1.87 -26.79 20.69
C ALA A 300 -1.00 -25.56 20.88
N ARG A 301 -0.03 -25.40 20.02
CA ARG A 301 0.79 -24.18 19.89
C ARG A 301 0.95 -23.78 18.44
N ALA A 302 1.15 -22.51 18.23
CA ALA A 302 1.49 -21.97 16.94
C ALA A 302 2.93 -21.43 16.99
N GLU A 303 3.69 -21.70 15.95
CA GLU A 303 5.07 -21.26 15.80
C GLU A 303 5.18 -20.45 14.50
N LEU A 304 5.63 -19.21 14.60
CA LEU A 304 5.91 -18.40 13.43
C LEU A 304 7.14 -18.99 12.72
N LEU A 305 6.95 -19.38 11.47
CA LEU A 305 8.06 -19.89 10.67
C LEU A 305 9.08 -18.78 10.39
N PRO A 306 10.39 -19.12 10.32
CA PRO A 306 11.43 -18.15 10.00
C PRO A 306 11.26 -17.58 8.59
N MET A 307 10.69 -18.34 7.66
CA MET A 307 10.45 -17.94 6.27
C MET A 307 8.99 -17.63 6.03
N ASP A 308 8.73 -16.48 5.38
CA ASP A 308 7.40 -16.08 4.97
C ASP A 308 6.93 -16.83 3.70
N ASP A 309 5.64 -16.77 3.43
CA ASP A 309 5.08 -17.17 2.13
C ASP A 309 5.38 -16.08 1.10
N THR A 310 6.24 -16.41 0.15
CA THR A 310 6.66 -15.53 -0.95
C THR A 310 5.99 -15.90 -2.29
N SER A 311 4.89 -16.62 -2.27
CA SER A 311 4.19 -17.09 -3.48
C SER A 311 3.78 -15.95 -4.42
N GLU A 312 3.36 -14.80 -3.89
CA GLU A 312 3.05 -13.61 -4.69
C GLU A 312 4.32 -13.06 -5.37
N MET A 313 5.46 -13.03 -4.68
CA MET A 313 6.75 -12.59 -5.24
C MET A 313 7.24 -13.56 -6.33
N VAL A 314 7.13 -14.87 -6.11
CA VAL A 314 7.47 -15.89 -7.10
C VAL A 314 6.57 -15.81 -8.32
N SER A 315 5.28 -15.56 -8.13
CA SER A 315 4.33 -15.31 -9.22
C SER A 315 4.69 -14.06 -10.03
N ALA A 316 5.10 -12.97 -9.35
CA ALA A 316 5.56 -11.76 -9.98
C ALA A 316 6.87 -11.96 -10.78
N ILE A 317 7.83 -12.76 -10.26
CA ILE A 317 9.01 -13.19 -11.03
C ILE A 317 8.56 -13.89 -12.31
N SER A 318 7.66 -14.85 -12.20
CA SER A 318 7.16 -15.61 -13.37
C SER A 318 6.50 -14.68 -14.40
N ALA A 319 5.79 -13.65 -13.95
CA ALA A 319 5.19 -12.63 -14.81
C ALA A 319 6.25 -11.74 -15.47
N LEU A 320 7.26 -11.28 -14.72
CA LEU A 320 8.36 -10.46 -15.22
C LEU A 320 9.12 -11.17 -16.36
N PHE A 321 9.37 -12.46 -16.19
CA PHE A 321 10.14 -13.26 -17.16
C PHE A 321 9.30 -14.01 -18.18
N SER A 322 7.98 -13.83 -18.16
CA SER A 322 7.08 -14.46 -19.14
C SER A 322 7.48 -14.07 -20.57
N ARG A 323 7.67 -15.08 -21.45
CA ARG A 323 8.11 -14.94 -22.84
C ARG A 323 9.55 -14.43 -23.04
N CYS A 324 10.38 -14.42 -21.99
CA CYS A 324 11.78 -13.99 -22.09
C CYS A 324 12.75 -15.14 -22.44
N ASN A 325 12.25 -16.38 -22.70
CA ASN A 325 13.05 -17.57 -22.96
C ASN A 325 14.07 -17.90 -21.87
N VAL A 326 13.74 -17.61 -20.62
CA VAL A 326 14.55 -17.95 -19.46
C VAL A 326 14.27 -19.41 -19.09
N ARG A 327 15.32 -20.21 -18.83
CA ARG A 327 15.16 -21.60 -18.41
C ARG A 327 14.51 -21.70 -17.03
N ALA A 328 13.59 -22.64 -16.85
CA ALA A 328 12.87 -22.85 -15.59
C ALA A 328 13.83 -22.98 -14.38
N GLU A 329 14.92 -23.74 -14.53
CA GLU A 329 15.93 -23.92 -13.48
C GLU A 329 16.55 -22.61 -12.97
N ARG A 330 16.68 -21.61 -13.83
CA ARG A 330 17.21 -20.29 -13.43
C ARG A 330 16.18 -19.45 -12.68
N LEU A 331 14.90 -19.53 -13.09
CA LEU A 331 13.81 -18.90 -12.36
C LEU A 331 13.61 -19.55 -10.99
N GLU A 332 13.77 -20.86 -10.89
CA GLU A 332 13.76 -21.59 -9.63
C GLU A 332 14.89 -21.11 -8.72
N LYS A 333 16.13 -20.99 -9.23
CA LYS A 333 17.25 -20.45 -8.45
C LYS A 333 16.99 -19.03 -7.95
N LEU A 334 16.41 -18.15 -8.78
CA LEU A 334 16.01 -16.81 -8.35
C LEU A 334 14.91 -16.87 -7.30
N ALA A 335 13.90 -17.71 -7.48
CA ALA A 335 12.85 -17.94 -6.50
C ALA A 335 13.40 -18.53 -5.18
N ASP A 336 14.42 -19.39 -5.26
CA ASP A 336 15.08 -19.95 -4.09
C ASP A 336 15.79 -18.89 -3.23
N THR A 337 16.28 -17.80 -3.83
CA THR A 337 16.83 -16.67 -3.06
C THR A 337 15.78 -15.98 -2.18
N LEU A 338 14.50 -16.14 -2.50
CA LEU A 338 13.38 -15.61 -1.72
C LEU A 338 12.91 -16.57 -0.61
N LYS A 339 13.53 -17.74 -0.47
CA LYS A 339 13.21 -18.72 0.59
C LYS A 339 14.03 -18.48 1.87
N GLY A 340 14.88 -17.44 1.91
CA GLY A 340 15.68 -17.09 3.09
C GLY A 340 14.97 -16.14 4.04
N THR A 341 15.58 -15.92 5.21
CA THR A 341 15.12 -14.96 6.22
C THR A 341 15.15 -13.51 5.71
N ASP A 342 15.99 -13.23 4.70
CA ASP A 342 16.18 -11.90 4.09
C ASP A 342 15.39 -11.72 2.80
N ALA A 343 14.37 -12.55 2.56
CA ALA A 343 13.57 -12.56 1.33
C ALA A 343 13.09 -11.17 0.90
N VAL A 344 12.59 -10.38 1.85
CA VAL A 344 12.09 -9.02 1.58
C VAL A 344 13.22 -8.09 1.13
N ALA A 345 14.40 -8.18 1.74
CA ALA A 345 15.55 -7.34 1.34
C ALA A 345 16.10 -7.75 -0.04
N VAL A 346 16.11 -9.06 -0.35
CA VAL A 346 16.48 -9.57 -1.68
C VAL A 346 15.48 -9.10 -2.72
N TRP A 347 14.17 -9.14 -2.37
CA TRP A 347 13.09 -8.69 -3.25
C TRP A 347 13.25 -7.22 -3.64
N TRP A 348 13.47 -6.34 -2.70
CA TRP A 348 13.65 -4.91 -2.99
C TRP A 348 14.90 -4.63 -3.82
N ARG A 349 15.99 -5.35 -3.61
CA ARG A 349 17.18 -5.28 -4.48
C ARG A 349 16.85 -5.69 -5.91
N LEU A 350 16.07 -6.77 -6.09
CA LEU A 350 15.61 -7.19 -7.41
C LEU A 350 14.72 -6.11 -8.06
N LEU A 351 13.84 -5.48 -7.29
CA LEU A 351 12.96 -4.42 -7.78
C LEU A 351 13.74 -3.16 -8.20
N ASP A 352 14.78 -2.79 -7.44
CA ASP A 352 15.66 -1.67 -7.83
C ASP A 352 16.31 -1.95 -9.21
N GLU A 353 16.76 -3.18 -9.45
CA GLU A 353 17.30 -3.58 -10.76
C GLU A 353 16.23 -3.60 -11.86
N VAL A 354 15.02 -4.08 -11.56
CA VAL A 354 13.90 -4.07 -12.51
C VAL A 354 13.52 -2.63 -12.88
N LEU A 355 13.47 -1.71 -11.91
CA LEU A 355 13.22 -0.28 -12.17
C LEU A 355 14.34 0.35 -12.99
N ALA A 356 15.60 0.03 -12.70
CA ALA A 356 16.74 0.50 -13.49
C ALA A 356 16.70 -0.02 -14.94
N ALA A 357 16.35 -1.29 -15.12
CA ALA A 357 16.17 -1.91 -16.42
C ALA A 357 14.99 -1.27 -17.18
N PHE A 358 13.89 -0.99 -16.50
CA PHE A 358 12.70 -0.39 -17.08
C PHE A 358 12.94 1.06 -17.49
N ARG A 359 13.63 1.86 -16.64
CA ARG A 359 14.10 3.19 -16.99
C ARG A 359 14.97 3.14 -18.24
N TRP A 360 15.97 2.27 -18.28
CA TRP A 360 16.86 2.11 -19.43
C TRP A 360 16.09 1.83 -20.72
N LYS A 361 15.10 0.95 -20.69
CA LYS A 361 14.19 0.70 -21.82
C LYS A 361 13.46 1.96 -22.28
N ILE A 362 12.85 2.71 -21.34
CA ILE A 362 11.96 3.83 -21.64
C ILE A 362 12.76 5.04 -22.16
N THR A 363 13.90 5.32 -21.57
CA THR A 363 14.76 6.44 -21.97
C THR A 363 15.36 6.23 -23.36
N GLY A 364 15.26 5.03 -23.93
CA GLY A 364 15.78 4.73 -25.25
C GLY A 364 17.31 4.78 -25.32
N LEU A 365 17.96 4.54 -24.20
CA LEU A 365 19.42 4.43 -24.11
C LEU A 365 19.88 3.22 -24.93
N SER A 366 20.07 3.46 -26.23
CA SER A 366 20.59 2.46 -27.15
C SER A 366 22.12 2.49 -27.15
N ALA A 367 22.72 1.37 -27.45
CA ALA A 367 24.07 1.08 -27.98
C ALA A 367 25.29 1.91 -27.50
N THR A 368 25.13 3.15 -27.07
CA THR A 368 26.23 4.07 -26.66
C THR A 368 26.38 4.25 -25.15
N GLU A 369 25.34 3.92 -24.35
CA GLU A 369 25.44 3.94 -22.90
C GLU A 369 25.55 2.52 -22.35
N GLN A 370 26.43 2.34 -21.37
CA GLN A 370 26.58 1.05 -20.69
C GLN A 370 25.24 0.64 -20.05
N ARG A 371 24.86 -0.60 -20.34
CA ARG A 371 23.75 -1.27 -19.68
C ARG A 371 23.84 -1.10 -18.16
N PRO A 372 22.70 -0.89 -17.46
CA PRO A 372 22.71 -0.86 -16.00
C PRO A 372 23.30 -2.16 -15.43
N ASN A 373 24.02 -2.07 -14.33
CA ASN A 373 24.52 -3.23 -13.59
C ASN A 373 23.33 -3.90 -12.89
N LEU A 374 23.08 -5.19 -13.18
CA LEU A 374 21.91 -5.94 -12.74
C LEU A 374 22.34 -7.27 -12.09
N PRO A 375 23.12 -7.25 -10.99
CA PRO A 375 23.76 -8.47 -10.45
C PRO A 375 22.76 -9.53 -9.98
N VAL A 376 21.56 -9.17 -9.51
CA VAL A 376 20.51 -10.13 -9.12
C VAL A 376 19.84 -10.72 -10.36
N LEU A 377 19.53 -9.88 -11.35
CA LEU A 377 18.92 -10.33 -12.61
C LEU A 377 19.90 -11.15 -13.46
N ASP A 378 21.19 -10.85 -13.44
CA ASP A 378 22.22 -11.58 -14.20
C ASP A 378 22.38 -13.04 -13.76
N VAL A 379 21.96 -13.39 -12.54
CA VAL A 379 21.87 -14.78 -12.09
C VAL A 379 20.77 -15.54 -12.88
N ALA A 380 19.66 -14.87 -13.16
CA ALA A 380 18.51 -15.47 -13.82
C ALA A 380 18.61 -15.43 -15.36
N ILE A 381 19.22 -14.40 -15.92
CA ILE A 381 19.18 -14.12 -17.36
C ILE A 381 20.60 -14.19 -17.94
N ASP A 382 20.77 -14.92 -19.06
CA ASP A 382 21.98 -14.81 -19.88
C ASP A 382 21.89 -13.60 -20.83
N THR A 383 23.02 -13.26 -21.45
CA THR A 383 23.12 -12.13 -22.36
C THR A 383 22.11 -12.18 -23.52
N GLY A 384 21.70 -13.37 -23.95
CA GLY A 384 20.71 -13.56 -25.02
C GLY A 384 19.27 -13.34 -24.55
N GLY A 385 18.97 -13.63 -23.28
CA GLY A 385 17.65 -13.43 -22.68
C GLY A 385 17.36 -11.97 -22.29
N LEU A 386 18.42 -11.20 -22.04
CA LEU A 386 18.30 -9.81 -21.57
C LEU A 386 17.59 -8.90 -22.56
N GLY A 387 17.91 -9.00 -23.85
CA GLY A 387 17.22 -8.19 -24.88
C GLY A 387 15.71 -8.37 -24.82
N ARG A 388 15.26 -9.63 -24.76
CA ARG A 388 13.83 -9.96 -24.64
C ARG A 388 13.24 -9.53 -23.29
N PHE A 389 13.99 -9.62 -22.23
CA PHE A 389 13.54 -9.12 -20.92
C PHE A 389 13.24 -7.63 -20.98
N PHE A 390 14.16 -6.81 -21.52
CA PHE A 390 13.90 -5.39 -21.70
C PHE A 390 12.68 -5.12 -22.60
N GLU A 391 12.55 -5.86 -23.72
CA GLU A 391 11.38 -5.74 -24.61
C GLU A 391 10.06 -6.06 -23.88
N MET A 392 10.06 -7.10 -23.05
CA MET A 392 8.85 -7.59 -22.38
C MET A 392 8.48 -6.81 -21.11
N LEU A 393 9.36 -5.99 -20.56
CA LEU A 393 9.01 -5.14 -19.43
C LEU A 393 7.86 -4.20 -19.80
N SER A 394 6.83 -4.16 -18.95
CA SER A 394 5.68 -3.27 -19.07
C SER A 394 5.29 -2.71 -17.71
N VAL A 395 4.48 -1.65 -17.71
CA VAL A 395 3.97 -1.03 -16.49
C VAL A 395 3.24 -2.06 -15.63
N GLU A 396 2.42 -2.93 -16.25
CA GLU A 396 1.65 -3.96 -15.56
C GLU A 396 2.55 -4.94 -14.83
N ARG A 397 3.60 -5.46 -15.51
CA ARG A 397 4.53 -6.43 -14.93
C ARG A 397 5.34 -5.83 -13.78
N VAL A 398 5.86 -4.62 -13.97
CA VAL A 398 6.62 -3.90 -12.94
C VAL A 398 5.70 -3.54 -11.77
N SER A 399 4.48 -3.10 -12.03
CA SER A 399 3.48 -2.81 -11.01
C SER A 399 3.12 -4.05 -10.20
N GLN A 400 2.91 -5.21 -10.85
CA GLN A 400 2.64 -6.47 -10.16
C GLN A 400 3.81 -6.86 -9.24
N ALA A 401 5.05 -6.65 -9.69
CA ALA A 401 6.23 -6.92 -8.87
C ALA A 401 6.34 -5.94 -7.69
N LEU A 402 6.14 -4.64 -7.91
CA LEU A 402 6.18 -3.62 -6.85
C LEU A 402 5.15 -3.85 -5.73
N THR A 403 4.03 -4.50 -6.03
CA THR A 403 2.91 -4.70 -5.10
C THR A 403 2.82 -6.11 -4.53
N ALA A 404 3.78 -6.99 -4.83
CA ALA A 404 3.81 -8.36 -4.30
C ALA A 404 4.18 -8.38 -2.81
N VAL A 405 3.41 -9.12 -2.02
CA VAL A 405 3.50 -9.17 -0.55
C VAL A 405 4.05 -10.52 -0.10
N ALA A 406 4.99 -10.51 0.84
CA ALA A 406 5.33 -11.71 1.61
C ALA A 406 4.40 -11.82 2.81
N ARG A 407 3.84 -13.01 3.06
CA ARG A 407 2.90 -13.25 4.15
C ARG A 407 3.53 -14.10 5.24
N PRO A 408 3.45 -13.71 6.52
CA PRO A 408 3.92 -14.54 7.61
C PRO A 408 3.26 -15.91 7.59
N ARG A 409 4.05 -16.97 7.79
CA ARG A 409 3.56 -18.35 7.89
C ARG A 409 3.64 -18.84 9.33
N VAL A 410 2.59 -19.50 9.75
CA VAL A 410 2.50 -20.11 11.08
C VAL A 410 2.40 -21.61 10.91
N LYS A 411 3.20 -22.35 11.66
CA LYS A 411 3.07 -23.80 11.80
C LYS A 411 2.30 -24.10 13.07
N LEU A 412 1.24 -24.88 12.94
CA LEU A 412 0.44 -25.32 14.07
C LEU A 412 0.90 -26.72 14.52
N MET A 413 1.11 -26.87 15.82
CA MET A 413 1.54 -28.10 16.46
C MET A 413 0.49 -28.52 17.47
N HIS A 414 0.20 -29.83 17.55
CA HIS A 414 -0.69 -30.44 18.51
C HIS A 414 0.10 -31.38 19.44
N LYS A 415 -0.17 -31.29 20.74
CA LYS A 415 0.46 -32.10 21.76
C LYS A 415 -0.29 -33.45 21.91
N GLN A 416 0.42 -34.55 21.64
CA GLN A 416 -0.04 -35.91 21.90
C GLN A 416 0.75 -36.53 23.06
N LYS A 417 0.32 -37.73 23.51
CA LYS A 417 1.00 -38.45 24.59
C LYS A 417 2.49 -38.73 24.32
N ASN A 418 2.84 -38.91 23.05
CA ASN A 418 4.19 -39.29 22.60
C ASN A 418 5.01 -38.09 22.06
N GLY A 419 4.58 -36.87 22.26
CA GLY A 419 5.25 -35.67 21.78
C GLY A 419 4.34 -34.70 21.01
N GLU A 420 4.96 -33.76 20.31
CA GLU A 420 4.24 -32.78 19.47
C GLU A 420 4.21 -33.29 18.02
N VAL A 421 3.07 -33.20 17.39
CA VAL A 421 2.85 -33.54 15.98
C VAL A 421 2.33 -32.31 15.22
N ASP A 422 2.50 -32.31 13.91
CA ASP A 422 1.92 -31.30 13.05
C ASP A 422 0.38 -31.34 13.16
N PHE A 423 -0.26 -30.20 13.30
CA PHE A 423 -1.71 -30.09 13.44
C PHE A 423 -2.48 -30.77 12.29
N ASN A 424 -1.91 -30.75 11.08
CA ASN A 424 -2.52 -31.42 9.93
C ASN A 424 -2.58 -32.95 10.10
N GLN A 425 -1.68 -33.54 10.90
CA GLN A 425 -1.63 -34.98 11.19
C GLN A 425 -2.56 -35.38 12.36
N ALA A 426 -3.13 -34.39 13.08
CA ALA A 426 -4.11 -34.66 14.12
C ALA A 426 -5.39 -35.25 13.52
N SER A 427 -6.06 -36.15 14.26
CA SER A 427 -7.35 -36.67 13.88
C SER A 427 -8.42 -35.58 13.82
N GLN A 428 -9.50 -35.80 13.12
CA GLN A 428 -10.60 -34.82 13.02
C GLN A 428 -11.13 -34.44 14.41
N GLY A 429 -11.35 -35.42 15.30
CA GLY A 429 -11.78 -35.16 16.66
C GLY A 429 -10.79 -34.35 17.51
N GLU A 430 -9.46 -34.57 17.36
CA GLU A 430 -8.44 -33.74 18.00
C GLU A 430 -8.49 -32.32 17.48
N LYS A 431 -8.60 -32.13 16.17
CA LYS A 431 -8.73 -30.80 15.54
C LYS A 431 -9.98 -30.06 16.02
N ALA A 432 -11.13 -30.75 16.03
CA ALA A 432 -12.38 -30.18 16.52
C ALA A 432 -12.29 -29.78 18.00
N THR A 433 -11.63 -30.59 18.82
CA THR A 433 -11.39 -30.27 20.24
C THR A 433 -10.56 -29.02 20.43
N ILE A 434 -9.48 -28.86 19.67
CA ILE A 434 -8.60 -27.68 19.73
C ILE A 434 -9.37 -26.43 19.31
N LEU A 435 -10.13 -26.52 18.21
CA LEU A 435 -10.96 -25.42 17.73
C LEU A 435 -12.02 -25.02 18.78
N LEU A 436 -12.69 -25.98 19.36
CA LEU A 436 -13.69 -25.76 20.40
C LEU A 436 -13.09 -25.10 21.64
N ASN A 437 -11.91 -25.54 22.10
CA ASN A 437 -11.19 -24.91 23.21
C ASN A 437 -10.83 -23.45 22.92
N VAL A 438 -10.40 -23.13 21.69
CA VAL A 438 -10.13 -21.73 21.29
C VAL A 438 -11.42 -20.92 21.32
N LEU A 439 -12.50 -21.43 20.71
CA LEU A 439 -13.80 -20.75 20.67
C LEU A 439 -14.37 -20.45 22.06
N MET A 440 -14.28 -21.41 22.98
CA MET A 440 -14.77 -21.22 24.34
C MET A 440 -13.99 -20.17 25.12
N ARG A 441 -12.68 -20.06 24.90
CA ARG A 441 -11.79 -19.15 25.66
C ARG A 441 -11.59 -17.78 25.02
N GLN A 442 -12.04 -17.59 23.78
CA GLN A 442 -12.04 -16.27 23.16
C GLN A 442 -12.98 -15.32 23.90
N THR A 443 -12.58 -14.09 24.09
CA THR A 443 -13.47 -13.00 24.50
C THR A 443 -14.36 -12.62 23.32
N GLY A 444 -15.66 -12.46 23.54
CA GLY A 444 -16.58 -12.07 22.48
C GLY A 444 -18.03 -12.19 22.89
N GLY A 445 -18.92 -12.14 21.90
CA GLY A 445 -20.36 -12.32 22.08
C GLY A 445 -20.77 -13.75 22.42
N PRO A 446 -22.08 -14.03 22.47
CA PRO A 446 -22.63 -15.37 22.70
C PRO A 446 -22.07 -16.39 21.70
N LEU A 447 -21.77 -17.59 22.17
CA LEU A 447 -21.33 -18.73 21.38
C LEU A 447 -22.46 -19.76 21.26
N LEU A 448 -22.89 -20.03 20.02
CA LEU A 448 -23.90 -21.03 19.71
C LEU A 448 -23.24 -22.23 19.04
N LEU A 449 -23.44 -23.41 19.58
CA LEU A 449 -22.87 -24.67 19.10
C LEU A 449 -24.00 -25.69 18.87
N ASP A 450 -24.08 -26.19 17.65
CA ASP A 450 -25.03 -27.19 17.26
C ASP A 450 -24.37 -28.58 17.18
N GLN A 451 -24.74 -29.47 18.09
CA GLN A 451 -24.27 -30.86 18.22
C GLN A 451 -22.74 -31.02 18.18
N PRO A 452 -21.98 -30.25 19.00
CA PRO A 452 -20.52 -30.32 18.96
C PRO A 452 -19.98 -31.73 19.34
N GLU A 453 -20.75 -32.55 20.06
CA GLU A 453 -20.38 -33.90 20.47
C GLU A 453 -20.22 -34.89 19.31
N GLU A 454 -20.87 -34.69 18.17
CA GLU A 454 -20.75 -35.59 17.02
C GLU A 454 -19.36 -35.54 16.38
N ASP A 455 -18.69 -34.40 16.49
CA ASP A 455 -17.35 -34.16 15.96
C ASP A 455 -16.24 -34.59 16.93
N LEU A 456 -16.59 -35.05 18.17
CA LEU A 456 -15.63 -35.21 19.25
C LEU A 456 -15.49 -36.68 19.68
N ASP A 457 -14.29 -37.07 20.14
CA ASP A 457 -14.10 -38.37 20.79
C ASP A 457 -14.73 -38.35 22.19
N ASN A 458 -15.52 -39.37 22.50
CA ASN A 458 -16.16 -39.53 23.82
C ASN A 458 -15.18 -39.43 25.01
N ARG A 459 -13.90 -39.72 24.79
CA ARG A 459 -12.86 -39.62 25.82
C ARG A 459 -12.52 -38.16 26.19
N ILE A 460 -12.91 -37.19 25.36
CA ILE A 460 -12.58 -35.78 25.50
C ILE A 460 -13.72 -34.97 26.10
N ILE A 461 -14.91 -35.57 26.24
CA ILE A 461 -16.12 -34.89 26.78
C ILE A 461 -15.82 -34.26 28.17
N GLY A 462 -15.02 -34.92 29.02
CA GLY A 462 -14.63 -34.38 30.33
C GLY A 462 -13.80 -33.08 30.23
N ASP A 463 -12.91 -33.00 29.27
CA ASP A 463 -12.10 -31.78 29.01
C ASP A 463 -12.98 -30.64 28.51
N ILE A 464 -14.00 -30.97 27.71
CA ILE A 464 -14.96 -30.00 27.17
C ILE A 464 -15.86 -29.46 28.29
N VAL A 465 -16.34 -30.30 29.16
CA VAL A 465 -17.11 -29.89 30.34
C VAL A 465 -16.28 -28.91 31.19
N SER A 466 -15.01 -29.20 31.40
CA SER A 466 -14.11 -28.31 32.11
C SER A 466 -13.94 -26.96 31.37
N ALA A 467 -13.91 -26.98 30.05
CA ALA A 467 -13.84 -25.76 29.23
C ALA A 467 -15.15 -24.97 29.28
N ILE A 468 -16.30 -25.62 29.29
CA ILE A 468 -17.64 -25.01 29.47
C ILE A 468 -17.68 -24.26 30.80
N HIS A 469 -17.29 -24.90 31.92
CA HIS A 469 -17.26 -24.26 33.24
C HIS A 469 -16.36 -23.01 33.27
N ALA A 470 -15.22 -23.05 32.60
CA ALA A 470 -14.32 -21.89 32.52
C ALA A 470 -14.91 -20.74 31.66
N ALA A 471 -15.61 -21.10 30.58
CA ALA A 471 -16.11 -20.14 29.59
C ALA A 471 -17.43 -19.47 30.02
N LYS A 472 -18.32 -20.18 30.72
CA LYS A 472 -19.66 -19.67 31.10
C LYS A 472 -19.60 -18.48 32.05
N SER A 473 -18.51 -18.28 32.76
CA SER A 473 -18.27 -17.05 33.56
C SER A 473 -17.92 -15.81 32.73
N GLN A 474 -17.54 -16.00 31.49
CA GLN A 474 -17.03 -14.92 30.61
C GLN A 474 -17.98 -14.56 29.48
N LYS A 475 -18.79 -15.53 29.01
CA LYS A 475 -19.74 -15.33 27.92
C LYS A 475 -20.91 -16.27 28.00
N GLN A 476 -22.00 -15.93 27.31
CA GLN A 476 -23.13 -16.79 27.13
C GLN A 476 -22.80 -17.94 26.17
N LEU A 477 -23.09 -19.17 26.61
CA LEU A 477 -22.95 -20.38 25.81
C LEU A 477 -24.34 -20.94 25.52
N ILE A 478 -24.62 -21.28 24.28
CA ILE A 478 -25.88 -21.87 23.83
C ILE A 478 -25.56 -23.17 23.08
N PHE A 479 -25.99 -24.30 23.60
CA PHE A 479 -25.77 -25.60 22.99
C PHE A 479 -27.09 -26.19 22.51
N ALA A 480 -27.16 -26.64 21.26
CA ALA A 480 -28.14 -27.62 20.83
C ALA A 480 -27.44 -28.98 20.90
N THR A 481 -27.87 -29.88 21.76
CA THR A 481 -27.18 -31.16 22.00
C THR A 481 -28.15 -32.25 22.38
N HIS A 482 -27.80 -33.48 22.07
CA HIS A 482 -28.48 -34.69 22.57
C HIS A 482 -27.61 -35.46 23.60
N ASN A 483 -26.47 -34.90 24.03
CA ASN A 483 -25.54 -35.53 24.97
C ASN A 483 -25.80 -35.04 26.40
N ALA A 484 -26.34 -35.92 27.24
CA ALA A 484 -26.63 -35.61 28.64
C ALA A 484 -25.42 -35.12 29.43
N ASN A 485 -24.20 -35.57 29.10
CA ASN A 485 -22.99 -35.12 29.79
C ASN A 485 -22.69 -33.62 29.57
N LEU A 486 -23.02 -33.07 28.40
CA LEU A 486 -22.83 -31.64 28.16
C LEU A 486 -23.83 -30.81 28.94
N VAL A 487 -25.09 -31.30 29.08
CA VAL A 487 -26.15 -30.61 29.81
C VAL A 487 -25.93 -30.71 31.31
N VAL A 488 -25.78 -31.96 31.81
CA VAL A 488 -25.76 -32.26 33.26
C VAL A 488 -24.41 -31.89 33.86
N ASN A 489 -23.32 -32.41 33.29
CA ASN A 489 -21.96 -32.13 33.83
C ASN A 489 -21.48 -30.75 33.45
N GLY A 490 -22.01 -30.14 32.37
CA GLY A 490 -21.76 -28.74 32.00
C GLY A 490 -22.51 -27.73 32.90
N ASP A 491 -23.41 -28.27 33.77
CA ASP A 491 -24.17 -27.46 34.74
C ASP A 491 -24.94 -26.34 34.04
N ALA A 492 -25.86 -26.72 33.13
CA ALA A 492 -26.65 -25.78 32.35
C ALA A 492 -27.62 -24.99 33.25
N GLU A 493 -27.54 -23.65 33.18
CA GLU A 493 -28.42 -22.76 33.94
C GLU A 493 -29.86 -22.76 33.41
N LEU A 494 -30.01 -22.98 32.10
CA LEU A 494 -31.33 -23.07 31.44
C LEU A 494 -31.31 -24.21 30.44
N VAL A 495 -32.27 -25.10 30.56
CA VAL A 495 -32.54 -26.19 29.64
C VAL A 495 -33.87 -25.94 28.95
N ILE A 496 -33.92 -26.13 27.64
CA ILE A 496 -35.11 -26.04 26.79
C ILE A 496 -35.25 -27.38 26.08
N ASP A 497 -36.18 -28.20 26.51
CA ASP A 497 -36.50 -29.47 25.85
C ASP A 497 -37.47 -29.22 24.71
N LEU A 498 -37.11 -29.68 23.51
CA LEU A 498 -37.86 -29.51 22.28
C LEU A 498 -38.41 -30.85 21.79
N ASN A 499 -39.70 -30.91 21.56
CA ASN A 499 -40.34 -32.05 20.94
C ASN A 499 -41.11 -31.64 19.69
N ALA A 500 -40.72 -32.20 18.53
CA ALA A 500 -41.32 -31.90 17.23
C ALA A 500 -41.42 -30.39 16.91
N GLY A 501 -40.39 -29.60 17.32
CA GLY A 501 -40.31 -28.15 17.08
C GLY A 501 -41.09 -27.28 18.07
N SER A 502 -41.72 -27.90 19.11
CA SER A 502 -42.41 -27.18 20.19
C SER A 502 -41.63 -27.33 21.50
N ILE A 503 -41.71 -26.33 22.36
CA ILE A 503 -41.14 -26.40 23.71
C ILE A 503 -41.97 -27.36 24.53
N ASN A 504 -41.34 -28.43 25.01
CA ASN A 504 -41.95 -29.40 25.90
C ASN A 504 -41.74 -29.02 27.38
N GLU A 505 -40.51 -28.68 27.74
CA GLU A 505 -40.17 -28.25 29.10
C GLU A 505 -39.10 -27.15 29.03
N ILE A 506 -39.11 -26.21 29.99
CA ILE A 506 -38.14 -25.16 30.12
C ILE A 506 -37.85 -24.83 31.57
N GLY A 507 -36.57 -24.76 31.95
CA GLY A 507 -36.22 -24.39 33.32
C GLY A 507 -34.78 -24.71 33.69
N ALA A 508 -34.46 -24.48 34.97
CA ALA A 508 -33.16 -24.82 35.52
C ALA A 508 -33.02 -26.34 35.67
N ILE A 509 -31.78 -26.83 35.56
CA ILE A 509 -31.45 -28.26 35.64
C ILE A 509 -31.90 -28.90 36.98
N ASP A 510 -32.05 -28.11 38.05
CA ASP A 510 -32.46 -28.57 39.37
C ASP A 510 -33.95 -28.91 39.48
N LEU A 511 -34.77 -28.44 38.54
CA LEU A 511 -36.20 -28.71 38.53
C LEU A 511 -36.46 -30.18 38.22
N PRO A 512 -37.33 -30.87 39.02
CA PRO A 512 -37.63 -32.27 38.80
C PRO A 512 -38.20 -32.57 37.39
N THR A 513 -39.04 -31.67 36.87
CA THR A 513 -39.64 -31.80 35.52
C THR A 513 -38.58 -31.74 34.43
N VAL A 514 -37.59 -30.84 34.57
CA VAL A 514 -36.48 -30.72 33.63
C VAL A 514 -35.56 -31.93 33.69
N ARG A 515 -35.28 -32.46 34.90
CA ARG A 515 -34.49 -33.69 35.06
C ARG A 515 -35.20 -34.92 34.43
N ASP A 516 -36.49 -35.01 34.59
CA ASP A 516 -37.28 -36.08 33.97
C ASP A 516 -37.26 -35.93 32.43
N ALA A 517 -37.38 -34.72 31.90
CA ALA A 517 -37.26 -34.43 30.47
C ALA A 517 -35.87 -34.83 29.92
N ILE A 518 -34.77 -34.42 30.56
CA ILE A 518 -33.40 -34.82 30.20
C ILE A 518 -33.27 -36.36 30.20
N THR A 519 -33.72 -37.01 31.27
CA THR A 519 -33.65 -38.48 31.39
C THR A 519 -34.44 -39.17 30.30
N GLN A 520 -35.64 -38.67 29.96
CA GLN A 520 -36.50 -39.25 28.94
C GLN A 520 -35.94 -39.05 27.54
N THR A 521 -35.46 -37.83 27.22
CA THR A 521 -35.06 -37.44 25.87
C THR A 521 -33.64 -37.92 25.54
N MET A 522 -32.68 -37.81 26.50
CA MET A 522 -31.26 -38.07 26.24
C MET A 522 -30.79 -39.45 26.74
N GLU A 523 -31.42 -39.99 27.81
CA GLU A 523 -30.98 -41.23 28.43
C GLU A 523 -31.86 -42.43 28.06
N GLY A 524 -32.92 -42.22 27.27
CA GLY A 524 -33.88 -43.27 26.88
C GLY A 524 -34.85 -43.66 27.98
N GLY A 525 -35.04 -42.78 28.95
CA GLY A 525 -35.94 -42.95 30.08
C GLY A 525 -35.31 -43.62 31.31
N LYS A 526 -36.00 -43.51 32.43
CA LYS A 526 -35.51 -43.93 33.74
C LYS A 526 -35.17 -45.44 33.80
N ASN A 527 -35.91 -46.26 33.11
CA ASN A 527 -35.66 -47.71 33.06
C ASN A 527 -34.38 -48.06 32.30
N ALA A 528 -34.12 -47.38 31.17
CA ALA A 528 -32.91 -47.58 30.40
C ALA A 528 -31.65 -47.10 31.16
N PHE A 529 -31.78 -45.99 31.87
CA PHE A 529 -30.74 -45.48 32.75
C PHE A 529 -30.39 -46.44 33.89
N GLU A 530 -31.40 -46.96 34.61
CA GLU A 530 -31.22 -47.92 35.70
C GLU A 530 -30.66 -49.26 35.21
N LEU A 531 -31.09 -49.78 34.07
CA LEU A 531 -30.51 -50.96 33.46
C LEU A 531 -29.04 -50.83 33.12
N ARG A 532 -28.63 -49.66 32.62
CA ARG A 532 -27.20 -49.36 32.36
C ARG A 532 -26.41 -49.30 33.66
N ARG A 533 -26.93 -48.61 34.67
CA ARG A 533 -26.31 -48.50 35.98
C ARG A 533 -26.07 -49.91 36.60
N LEU A 534 -27.06 -50.74 36.60
CA LEU A 534 -26.97 -52.13 37.09
C LEU A 534 -25.98 -52.97 36.27
N LYS A 535 -25.96 -52.81 34.95
CA LYS A 535 -25.10 -53.59 34.06
C LYS A 535 -23.64 -53.22 34.19
N TYR A 536 -23.31 -51.97 34.48
CA TYR A 536 -21.98 -51.51 34.72
C TYR A 536 -21.52 -51.63 36.18
N ASN A 537 -22.44 -52.05 37.07
CA ASN A 537 -22.16 -52.30 38.48
C ASN A 537 -21.67 -51.06 39.26
N PHE A 538 -22.29 -49.93 39.01
CA PHE A 538 -22.06 -48.68 39.74
C PHE A 538 -23.00 -48.54 40.94
#